data_de56eb265e4c719ed4daa4da3067470d
#
_entry.id   de56eb265e4c719ed4daa4da3067470d
#
_cell.length_a   1.000
_cell.length_b   1.000
_cell.length_c   1.000
_cell.angle_alpha   90.00
_cell.angle_beta   90.00
_cell.angle_gamma   90.00
#
_symmetry.space_group_name_H-M   'P 1'
#
loop_
_entity.id
_entity.type
_entity.pdbx_description
1 polymer ?
#
loop_
_entity_poly.entity_id
_entity_poly.type
_entity_poly.pdbx_seq_one_letter_code
_entity_poly.pdbx_strand_id
1 'polypeptide(L)'
;MNPPASAYATRIAALHRELGLPADYALRRKLALQPEADEAALLTIATPPDSPPVRLTAPAAAAWTQLHQAALADGILLEPLSGFRSVNRQAEIIRGKLAAGQPLAAILASVAAPGYSEHHTGHALDLGTPGEPALEEGFAQTPAYAWLRKHAANHGFHLSYPRDNPHGIVFEPWHWCWRRG
;
A
#
# COMPACT_ATOMS: atom_id res chain seq x y z
N MET A 1 20.72 -5.43 5.51
CA MET A 1 21.49 -5.61 4.25
C MET A 1 20.56 -6.25 3.25
N ASN A 2 20.12 -5.51 2.21
CA ASN A 2 19.24 -6.09 1.19
C ASN A 2 19.98 -7.16 0.38
N PRO A 3 19.33 -8.32 0.10
CA PRO A 3 19.94 -9.35 -0.73
C PRO A 3 20.26 -8.78 -2.12
N PRO A 4 21.27 -9.32 -2.83
CA PRO A 4 21.55 -8.89 -4.19
C PRO A 4 20.29 -9.03 -5.07
N ALA A 5 20.09 -8.11 -5.99
CA ALA A 5 18.87 -8.01 -6.80
C ALA A 5 18.44 -9.34 -7.44
N SER A 6 19.40 -10.21 -7.79
CA SER A 6 19.15 -11.55 -8.32
C SER A 6 18.50 -12.50 -7.29
N ALA A 7 18.94 -12.45 -6.01
CA ALA A 7 18.39 -13.29 -4.95
C ALA A 7 16.96 -12.88 -4.58
N TYR A 8 16.69 -11.57 -4.55
CA TYR A 8 15.35 -11.04 -4.32
C TYR A 8 14.38 -11.47 -5.43
N ALA A 9 14.76 -11.27 -6.69
CA ALA A 9 13.95 -11.69 -7.84
C ALA A 9 13.68 -13.20 -7.85
N THR A 10 14.69 -14.02 -7.51
CA THR A 10 14.54 -15.48 -7.38
C THR A 10 13.53 -15.88 -6.31
N ARG A 11 13.58 -15.21 -5.14
CA ARG A 11 12.60 -15.39 -4.04
C ARG A 11 11.18 -15.06 -4.51
N ILE A 12 10.99 -13.92 -5.18
CA ILE A 12 9.69 -13.52 -5.72
C ILE A 12 9.17 -14.56 -6.73
N ALA A 13 10.01 -14.99 -7.65
CA ALA A 13 9.63 -16.01 -8.64
C ALA A 13 9.23 -17.34 -7.99
N ALA A 14 9.87 -17.74 -6.89
CA ALA A 14 9.51 -18.94 -6.12
C ALA A 14 8.13 -18.79 -5.49
N LEU A 15 7.84 -17.66 -4.82
CA LEU A 15 6.54 -17.36 -4.24
C LEU A 15 5.44 -17.32 -5.29
N HIS A 16 5.70 -16.74 -6.47
CA HIS A 16 4.72 -16.70 -7.56
C HIS A 16 4.35 -18.10 -8.04
N ARG A 17 5.33 -18.98 -8.22
CA ARG A 17 5.08 -20.38 -8.63
C ARG A 17 4.26 -21.11 -7.57
N GLU A 18 4.60 -20.95 -6.30
CA GLU A 18 3.88 -21.55 -5.18
C GLU A 18 2.40 -21.11 -5.14
N LEU A 19 2.16 -19.83 -5.36
CA LEU A 19 0.82 -19.24 -5.33
C LEU A 19 0.03 -19.44 -6.63
N GLY A 20 0.64 -20.05 -7.66
CA GLY A 20 -0.01 -20.27 -8.96
C GLY A 20 -0.21 -19.00 -9.79
N LEU A 21 0.61 -17.95 -9.56
CA LEU A 21 0.48 -16.71 -10.32
C LEU A 21 0.88 -16.91 -11.79
N PRO A 22 0.20 -16.22 -12.74
CA PRO A 22 0.59 -16.20 -14.14
C PRO A 22 2.03 -15.67 -14.30
N ALA A 23 2.84 -16.32 -15.16
CA ALA A 23 4.22 -15.92 -15.40
C ALA A 23 4.35 -14.49 -15.96
N ASP A 24 3.32 -14.03 -16.66
CA ASP A 24 3.24 -12.70 -17.27
C ASP A 24 2.48 -11.67 -16.42
N TYR A 25 2.25 -11.97 -15.13
CA TYR A 25 1.50 -11.12 -14.19
C TYR A 25 1.95 -9.65 -14.24
N ALA A 26 3.25 -9.41 -14.06
CA ALA A 26 3.81 -8.05 -14.01
C ALA A 26 3.66 -7.31 -15.34
N LEU A 27 3.90 -8.03 -16.45
CA LEU A 27 3.79 -7.46 -17.79
C LEU A 27 2.34 -7.05 -18.10
N ARG A 28 1.39 -7.95 -17.88
CA ARG A 28 -0.04 -7.67 -18.13
C ARG A 28 -0.56 -6.50 -17.30
N ARG A 29 -0.06 -6.38 -16.06
CA ARG A 29 -0.49 -5.35 -15.12
C ARG A 29 0.37 -4.09 -15.14
N LYS A 30 1.40 -4.05 -15.99
CA LYS A 30 2.34 -2.91 -16.08
C LYS A 30 2.89 -2.51 -14.70
N LEU A 31 3.19 -3.52 -13.86
CA LEU A 31 3.73 -3.32 -12.53
C LEU A 31 5.25 -3.52 -12.54
N ALA A 32 5.95 -2.64 -11.82
CA ALA A 32 7.38 -2.78 -11.58
C ALA A 32 7.63 -3.57 -10.28
N LEU A 33 8.71 -4.34 -10.25
CA LEU A 33 9.18 -5.00 -9.03
C LEU A 33 9.53 -3.93 -7.99
N GLN A 34 8.93 -4.04 -6.80
CA GLN A 34 9.13 -3.12 -5.69
C GLN A 34 10.25 -3.62 -4.78
N PRO A 35 11.19 -2.78 -4.35
CA PRO A 35 12.16 -3.18 -3.34
C PRO A 35 11.46 -3.39 -1.99
N GLU A 36 11.94 -4.35 -1.21
CA GLU A 36 11.49 -4.53 0.16
C GLU A 36 12.35 -3.66 1.10
N ALA A 37 11.72 -2.80 1.89
CA ALA A 37 12.43 -1.96 2.84
C ALA A 37 13.06 -2.82 3.96
N ASP A 38 14.16 -2.33 4.52
CA ASP A 38 14.74 -2.94 5.71
C ASP A 38 13.85 -2.63 6.93
N GLU A 39 13.22 -3.66 7.48
CA GLU A 39 12.30 -3.51 8.61
C GLU A 39 12.95 -2.84 9.83
N ALA A 40 14.25 -3.04 10.05
CA ALA A 40 14.98 -2.45 11.17
C ALA A 40 15.15 -0.92 11.03
N ALA A 41 15.04 -0.40 9.80
CA ALA A 41 15.16 1.03 9.51
C ALA A 41 13.81 1.77 9.46
N LEU A 42 12.69 1.05 9.64
CA LEU A 42 11.37 1.64 9.59
C LEU A 42 11.03 2.37 10.90
N LEU A 43 10.33 3.49 10.76
CA LEU A 43 9.78 4.27 11.87
C LEU A 43 8.30 3.95 12.05
N THR A 44 7.89 3.72 13.30
CA THR A 44 6.47 3.65 13.66
C THR A 44 5.89 5.05 13.70
N ILE A 45 4.81 5.28 12.99
CA ILE A 45 4.04 6.53 13.05
C ILE A 45 2.88 6.40 14.04
N ALA A 46 2.37 7.54 14.53
CA ALA A 46 1.23 7.56 15.44
C ALA A 46 -0.02 7.02 14.73
N THR A 47 -0.73 6.13 15.40
CA THR A 47 -1.97 5.50 14.96
C THR A 47 -3.06 5.72 16.00
N PRO A 48 -4.34 5.56 15.66
CA PRO A 48 -5.41 5.55 16.65
C PRO A 48 -5.15 4.52 17.77
N PRO A 49 -5.67 4.73 18.98
CA PRO A 49 -5.60 3.75 20.06
C PRO A 49 -6.11 2.37 19.59
N ASP A 50 -5.47 1.31 20.07
CA ASP A 50 -5.81 -0.09 19.76
C ASP A 50 -5.62 -0.52 18.29
N SER A 51 -5.09 0.37 17.44
CA SER A 51 -4.73 0.03 16.07
C SER A 51 -3.35 -0.63 15.98
N PRO A 52 -3.14 -1.55 15.02
CA PRO A 52 -1.81 -2.09 14.76
C PRO A 52 -0.81 -0.98 14.43
N PRO A 53 0.47 -1.13 14.80
CA PRO A 53 1.49 -0.13 14.49
C PRO A 53 1.69 -0.03 12.98
N VAL A 54 1.62 1.19 12.45
CA VAL A 54 1.91 1.53 11.06
C VAL A 54 3.36 2.00 10.95
N ARG A 55 4.13 1.39 10.04
CA ARG A 55 5.56 1.66 9.87
C ARG A 55 5.85 2.18 8.47
N LEU A 56 6.73 3.16 8.38
CA LEU A 56 7.19 3.78 7.12
C LEU A 56 8.71 3.97 7.14
N THR A 57 9.29 4.20 5.96
CA THR A 57 10.67 4.72 5.89
C THR A 57 10.75 6.14 6.48
N ALA A 58 11.92 6.53 6.98
CA ALA A 58 12.09 7.84 7.60
C ALA A 58 11.64 9.02 6.70
N PRO A 59 11.95 9.06 5.39
CA PRO A 59 11.45 10.13 4.51
C PRO A 59 9.92 10.14 4.37
N ALA A 60 9.30 8.96 4.20
CA ALA A 60 7.85 8.85 4.07
C ALA A 60 7.12 9.20 5.39
N ALA A 61 7.69 8.82 6.54
CA ALA A 61 7.17 9.19 7.86
C ALA A 61 7.23 10.70 8.10
N ALA A 62 8.32 11.37 7.70
CA ALA A 62 8.43 12.82 7.77
C ALA A 62 7.40 13.53 6.89
N ALA A 63 7.23 13.06 5.65
CA ALA A 63 6.22 13.57 4.72
C ALA A 63 4.79 13.35 5.24
N TRP A 64 4.53 12.18 5.83
CA TRP A 64 3.25 11.89 6.50
C TRP A 64 2.97 12.87 7.64
N THR A 65 3.96 13.14 8.48
CA THR A 65 3.79 14.10 9.58
C THR A 65 3.35 15.47 9.08
N GLN A 66 3.96 15.96 7.99
CA GLN A 66 3.59 17.24 7.38
C GLN A 66 2.18 17.20 6.78
N LEU A 67 1.84 16.15 6.03
CA LEU A 67 0.51 15.95 5.45
C LEU A 67 -0.57 15.91 6.53
N HIS A 68 -0.33 15.13 7.59
CA HIS A 68 -1.27 14.98 8.71
C HIS A 68 -1.49 16.29 9.46
N GLN A 69 -0.42 17.04 9.73
CA GLN A 69 -0.52 18.36 10.38
C GLN A 69 -1.30 19.37 9.52
N ALA A 70 -1.06 19.37 8.20
CA ALA A 70 -1.81 20.23 7.28
C ALA A 70 -3.31 19.86 7.24
N ALA A 71 -3.63 18.57 7.21
CA ALA A 71 -5.01 18.10 7.26
C ALA A 71 -5.71 18.54 8.57
N LEU A 72 -5.03 18.35 9.71
CA LEU A 72 -5.55 18.78 11.01
C LEU A 72 -5.80 20.30 11.08
N ALA A 73 -4.92 21.11 10.51
CA ALA A 73 -5.08 22.56 10.44
C ALA A 73 -6.34 22.98 9.66
N ASP A 74 -6.73 22.18 8.67
CA ASP A 74 -7.94 22.37 7.87
C ASP A 74 -9.17 21.63 8.47
N GLY A 75 -9.05 21.08 9.68
CA GLY A 75 -10.12 20.36 10.35
C GLY A 75 -10.42 18.97 9.78
N ILE A 76 -9.50 18.39 9.02
CA ILE A 76 -9.62 17.05 8.42
C ILE A 76 -8.88 16.03 9.26
N LEU A 77 -9.59 14.98 9.68
CA LEU A 77 -9.01 13.86 10.43
C LEU A 77 -8.63 12.73 9.46
N LEU A 78 -7.34 12.40 9.42
CA LEU A 78 -6.79 11.27 8.67
C LEU A 78 -6.27 10.21 9.64
N GLU A 79 -6.63 8.95 9.40
CA GLU A 79 -6.20 7.81 10.18
C GLU A 79 -5.32 6.90 9.33
N PRO A 80 -4.05 6.65 9.72
CA PRO A 80 -3.23 5.67 9.03
C PRO A 80 -3.68 4.25 9.42
N LEU A 81 -4.07 3.45 8.44
CA LEU A 81 -4.62 2.11 8.62
C LEU A 81 -3.57 1.01 8.35
N SER A 82 -2.71 1.21 7.34
CA SER A 82 -1.69 0.25 6.93
C SER A 82 -0.51 0.99 6.30
N GLY A 83 0.71 0.53 6.55
CA GLY A 83 1.95 1.04 5.96
C GLY A 83 2.80 -0.08 5.39
N PHE A 84 4.06 -0.21 5.84
CA PHE A 84 4.95 -1.27 5.38
C PHE A 84 4.32 -2.66 5.55
N ARG A 85 4.49 -3.47 4.51
CA ARG A 85 4.07 -4.87 4.47
C ARG A 85 5.15 -5.69 3.79
N SER A 86 5.73 -6.65 4.50
CA SER A 86 6.76 -7.51 3.93
C SER A 86 6.23 -8.37 2.79
N VAL A 87 7.13 -8.82 1.91
CA VAL A 87 6.81 -9.77 0.83
C VAL A 87 6.21 -11.06 1.37
N ASN A 88 6.72 -11.55 2.51
CA ASN A 88 6.19 -12.76 3.13
C ASN A 88 4.76 -12.53 3.64
N ARG A 89 4.51 -11.38 4.29
CA ARG A 89 3.16 -11.04 4.76
C ARG A 89 2.17 -10.91 3.61
N GLN A 90 2.61 -10.36 2.47
CA GLN A 90 1.78 -10.28 1.27
C GLN A 90 1.42 -11.69 0.74
N ALA A 91 2.38 -12.61 0.72
CA ALA A 91 2.13 -14.00 0.33
C ALA A 91 1.15 -14.70 1.29
N GLU A 92 1.28 -14.48 2.61
CA GLU A 92 0.34 -15.00 3.61
C GLU A 92 -1.09 -14.52 3.40
N ILE A 93 -1.29 -13.24 3.08
CA ILE A 93 -2.61 -12.68 2.77
C ILE A 93 -3.24 -13.41 1.58
N ILE A 94 -2.48 -13.62 0.51
CA ILE A 94 -2.98 -14.33 -0.68
C ILE A 94 -3.28 -15.79 -0.34
N ARG A 95 -2.40 -16.48 0.40
CA ARG A 95 -2.65 -17.86 0.86
C ARG A 95 -3.95 -17.97 1.68
N GLY A 96 -4.16 -17.05 2.61
CA GLY A 96 -5.35 -17.02 3.44
C GLY A 96 -6.63 -16.85 2.61
N LYS A 97 -6.59 -15.95 1.61
CA LYS A 97 -7.73 -15.74 0.70
C LYS A 97 -8.00 -16.96 -0.20
N LEU A 98 -6.94 -17.60 -0.71
CA LEU A 98 -7.04 -18.84 -1.48
C LEU A 98 -7.62 -19.99 -0.63
N ALA A 99 -7.14 -20.15 0.61
CA ALA A 99 -7.66 -21.14 1.55
C ALA A 99 -9.14 -20.90 1.91
N ALA A 100 -9.58 -19.64 1.88
CA ALA A 100 -10.98 -19.26 2.03
C ALA A 100 -11.81 -19.45 0.73
N GLY A 101 -11.25 -20.07 -0.30
CA GLY A 101 -11.93 -20.38 -1.56
C GLY A 101 -12.08 -19.22 -2.53
N GLN A 102 -11.41 -18.10 -2.31
CA GLN A 102 -11.48 -16.98 -3.26
C GLN A 102 -10.68 -17.30 -4.53
N PRO A 103 -11.22 -17.04 -5.72
CA PRO A 103 -10.48 -17.23 -6.96
C PRO A 103 -9.25 -16.30 -7.03
N LEU A 104 -8.09 -16.84 -7.47
CA LEU A 104 -6.85 -16.06 -7.58
C LEU A 104 -7.03 -14.76 -8.39
N ALA A 105 -7.78 -14.80 -9.48
CA ALA A 105 -8.04 -13.63 -10.31
C ALA A 105 -8.77 -12.52 -9.53
N ALA A 106 -9.74 -12.86 -8.68
CA ALA A 106 -10.44 -11.91 -7.83
C ALA A 106 -9.53 -11.35 -6.74
N ILE A 107 -8.69 -12.21 -6.13
CA ILE A 107 -7.69 -11.76 -5.15
C ILE A 107 -6.75 -10.73 -5.77
N LEU A 108 -6.20 -11.04 -6.95
CA LEU A 108 -5.25 -10.18 -7.63
C LEU A 108 -5.88 -8.88 -8.19
N ALA A 109 -7.18 -8.75 -8.21
CA ALA A 109 -7.85 -7.49 -8.54
C ALA A 109 -7.77 -6.45 -7.40
N SER A 110 -7.62 -6.91 -6.14
CA SER A 110 -7.55 -6.03 -4.95
C SER A 110 -6.27 -6.20 -4.13
N VAL A 111 -5.44 -7.16 -4.46
CA VAL A 111 -4.20 -7.45 -3.73
C VAL A 111 -3.07 -7.65 -4.74
N ALA A 112 -2.12 -6.75 -4.78
CA ALA A 112 -0.94 -6.91 -5.64
C ALA A 112 -0.15 -8.16 -5.23
N ALA A 113 0.45 -8.85 -6.21
CA ALA A 113 1.27 -10.02 -5.95
C ALA A 113 2.52 -9.68 -5.11
N PRO A 114 3.09 -10.67 -4.37
CA PRO A 114 4.35 -10.49 -3.65
C PRO A 114 5.44 -9.94 -4.57
N GLY A 115 6.17 -8.93 -4.11
CA GLY A 115 7.17 -8.22 -4.89
C GLY A 115 6.62 -7.06 -5.74
N TYR A 116 5.30 -6.88 -5.84
CA TYR A 116 4.68 -5.82 -6.66
C TYR A 116 3.78 -4.87 -5.87
N SER A 117 3.65 -5.06 -4.57
CA SER A 117 2.92 -4.14 -3.69
C SER A 117 3.80 -2.95 -3.32
N GLU A 118 3.30 -1.73 -3.47
CA GLU A 118 3.98 -0.51 -3.01
C GLU A 118 4.22 -0.49 -1.50
N HIS A 119 3.44 -1.22 -0.71
CA HIS A 119 3.66 -1.38 0.73
C HIS A 119 5.00 -2.02 1.09
N HIS A 120 5.63 -2.80 0.18
CA HIS A 120 6.97 -3.36 0.42
C HIS A 120 8.03 -2.29 0.57
N THR A 121 7.85 -1.15 -0.08
CA THR A 121 8.81 -0.03 -0.03
C THR A 121 8.82 0.72 1.30
N GLY A 122 7.78 0.57 2.13
CA GLY A 122 7.54 1.42 3.28
C GLY A 122 7.18 2.87 2.92
N HIS A 123 6.72 3.11 1.68
CA HIS A 123 6.29 4.41 1.19
C HIS A 123 4.77 4.53 1.03
N ALA A 124 4.05 3.40 0.97
CA ALA A 124 2.61 3.41 0.82
C ALA A 124 1.90 3.47 2.17
N LEU A 125 0.81 4.23 2.20
CA LEU A 125 -0.15 4.35 3.29
C LEU A 125 -1.55 4.06 2.79
N ASP A 126 -2.27 3.21 3.51
CA ASP A 126 -3.71 3.15 3.44
C ASP A 126 -4.27 4.10 4.51
N LEU A 127 -5.16 5.00 4.10
CA LEU A 127 -5.73 6.05 4.93
C LEU A 127 -7.23 5.89 5.09
N GLY A 128 -7.71 6.22 6.28
CA GLY A 128 -9.13 6.31 6.62
C GLY A 128 -9.45 7.65 7.27
N THR A 129 -10.68 7.73 7.77
CA THR A 129 -11.18 8.85 8.59
C THR A 129 -12.19 8.30 9.60
N PRO A 130 -12.33 8.90 10.78
CA PRO A 130 -13.27 8.42 11.80
C PRO A 130 -14.70 8.27 11.27
N GLY A 131 -15.35 7.17 11.63
CA GLY A 131 -16.74 6.90 11.28
C GLY A 131 -16.96 6.21 9.93
N GLU A 132 -15.92 6.08 9.10
CA GLU A 132 -16.01 5.37 7.81
C GLU A 132 -15.39 3.96 7.91
N PRO A 133 -15.99 2.95 7.27
CA PRO A 133 -15.40 1.62 7.20
C PRO A 133 -14.01 1.65 6.56
N ALA A 134 -13.08 0.91 7.15
CA ALA A 134 -11.70 0.84 6.67
C ALA A 134 -11.61 0.12 5.30
N LEU A 135 -10.80 0.66 4.38
CA LEU A 135 -10.51 0.06 3.07
C LEU A 135 -11.75 -0.21 2.21
N GLU A 136 -12.70 0.73 2.25
CA GLU A 136 -13.92 0.66 1.44
C GLU A 136 -14.02 1.85 0.47
N GLU A 137 -14.67 1.63 -0.67
CA GLU A 137 -14.87 2.69 -1.68
C GLU A 137 -15.64 3.91 -1.14
N GLY A 138 -16.42 3.74 -0.06
CA GLY A 138 -17.12 4.81 0.63
C GLY A 138 -16.21 5.96 1.06
N PHE A 139 -14.95 5.68 1.38
CA PHE A 139 -13.95 6.71 1.68
C PHE A 139 -13.86 7.79 0.60
N ALA A 140 -14.10 7.45 -0.67
CA ALA A 140 -14.11 8.41 -1.78
C ALA A 140 -15.22 9.49 -1.69
N GLN A 141 -16.23 9.30 -0.84
CA GLN A 141 -17.32 10.25 -0.63
C GLN A 141 -17.05 11.20 0.57
N THR A 142 -15.93 11.00 1.28
CA THR A 142 -15.61 11.76 2.49
C THR A 142 -14.93 13.09 2.21
N PRO A 143 -15.07 14.08 3.11
CA PRO A 143 -14.26 15.30 3.06
C PRO A 143 -12.75 15.02 3.10
N ALA A 144 -12.32 13.96 3.81
CA ALA A 144 -10.93 13.54 3.91
C ALA A 144 -10.34 13.18 2.53
N TYR A 145 -11.04 12.37 1.74
CA TYR A 145 -10.62 12.04 0.38
C TYR A 145 -10.60 13.27 -0.53
N ALA A 146 -11.65 14.12 -0.46
CA ALA A 146 -11.70 15.34 -1.26
C ALA A 146 -10.52 16.29 -0.94
N TRP A 147 -10.12 16.36 0.32
CA TRP A 147 -8.96 17.12 0.77
C TRP A 147 -7.65 16.50 0.25
N LEU A 148 -7.47 15.19 0.42
CA LEU A 148 -6.29 14.46 -0.08
C LEU A 148 -6.09 14.66 -1.58
N ARG A 149 -7.16 14.61 -2.37
CA ARG A 149 -7.11 14.84 -3.81
C ARG A 149 -6.52 16.20 -4.20
N LYS A 150 -6.65 17.21 -3.35
CA LYS A 150 -6.15 18.57 -3.58
C LYS A 150 -4.75 18.79 -3.02
N HIS A 151 -4.42 18.18 -1.90
CA HIS A 151 -3.28 18.58 -1.08
C HIS A 151 -2.18 17.51 -0.97
N ALA A 152 -2.49 16.22 -1.12
CA ALA A 152 -1.53 15.13 -0.87
C ALA A 152 -0.27 15.23 -1.73
N ALA A 153 -0.40 15.63 -3.00
CA ALA A 153 0.72 15.78 -3.92
C ALA A 153 1.75 16.82 -3.46
N ASN A 154 1.32 17.86 -2.73
CA ASN A 154 2.21 18.88 -2.17
C ASN A 154 3.16 18.30 -1.10
N HIS A 155 2.80 17.13 -0.55
CA HIS A 155 3.58 16.38 0.43
C HIS A 155 4.19 15.10 -0.17
N GLY A 156 4.16 14.96 -1.51
CA GLY A 156 4.72 13.82 -2.22
C GLY A 156 3.85 12.56 -2.22
N PHE A 157 2.62 12.59 -1.69
CA PHE A 157 1.71 11.44 -1.73
C PHE A 157 0.80 11.48 -2.95
N HIS A 158 0.71 10.36 -3.65
CA HIS A 158 -0.07 10.20 -4.87
C HIS A 158 -1.02 9.01 -4.75
N LEU A 159 -2.24 9.17 -5.26
CA LEU A 159 -3.20 8.08 -5.39
C LEU A 159 -2.73 7.10 -6.47
N SER A 160 -2.33 5.88 -6.08
CA SER A 160 -1.72 4.92 -7.03
C SER A 160 -2.76 4.19 -7.88
N TYR A 161 -3.95 3.93 -7.33
CA TYR A 161 -4.99 3.14 -7.99
C TYR A 161 -6.29 3.95 -8.17
N PRO A 162 -6.28 4.99 -9.03
CA PRO A 162 -7.51 5.70 -9.40
C PRO A 162 -8.43 4.78 -10.21
N ARG A 163 -9.68 5.22 -10.49
CA ARG A 163 -10.55 4.54 -11.45
C ARG A 163 -9.83 4.44 -12.80
N ASP A 164 -10.00 3.35 -13.49
CA ASP A 164 -9.40 3.07 -14.80
C ASP A 164 -7.86 3.08 -14.82
N ASN A 165 -7.22 2.77 -13.67
CA ASN A 165 -5.77 2.64 -13.63
C ASN A 165 -5.28 1.49 -14.53
N PRO A 166 -4.06 1.58 -15.09
CA PRO A 166 -3.57 0.61 -16.08
C PRO A 166 -3.15 -0.74 -15.47
N HIS A 167 -3.25 -0.87 -14.14
CA HIS A 167 -2.73 -2.04 -13.39
C HIS A 167 -3.78 -3.14 -13.19
N GLY A 168 -5.05 -2.90 -13.58
CA GLY A 168 -6.14 -3.84 -13.34
C GLY A 168 -6.38 -4.12 -11.85
N ILE A 169 -5.93 -3.20 -10.98
CA ILE A 169 -6.29 -3.15 -9.57
C ILE A 169 -7.56 -2.30 -9.45
N VAL A 170 -8.46 -2.71 -8.58
CA VAL A 170 -9.69 -1.95 -8.33
C VAL A 170 -9.37 -0.53 -7.86
N PHE A 171 -10.36 0.35 -7.91
CA PHE A 171 -10.22 1.68 -7.34
C PHE A 171 -10.00 1.61 -5.84
N GLU A 172 -8.88 2.17 -5.36
CA GLU A 172 -8.50 2.19 -3.96
C GLU A 172 -8.33 3.64 -3.48
N PRO A 173 -9.42 4.34 -3.10
CA PRO A 173 -9.33 5.74 -2.67
C PRO A 173 -8.50 5.95 -1.39
N TRP A 174 -8.30 4.90 -0.62
CA TRP A 174 -7.50 4.89 0.61
C TRP A 174 -5.99 4.78 0.35
N HIS A 175 -5.54 4.25 -0.81
CA HIS A 175 -4.14 3.88 -1.07
C HIS A 175 -3.33 5.04 -1.66
N TRP A 176 -2.41 5.58 -0.88
CA TRP A 176 -1.56 6.71 -1.23
C TRP A 176 -0.09 6.36 -1.09
N CYS A 177 0.72 6.55 -2.13
CA CYS A 177 2.14 6.24 -2.13
C CYS A 177 2.98 7.51 -2.20
N TRP A 178 3.93 7.62 -1.26
CA TRP A 178 4.91 8.70 -1.26
C TRP A 178 5.98 8.45 -2.31
N ARG A 179 6.29 9.50 -3.07
CA ARG A 179 7.35 9.50 -4.09
C ARG A 179 8.25 10.70 -3.84
N ARG A 180 9.54 10.43 -3.88
CA ARG A 180 10.53 11.51 -3.82
C ARG A 180 10.37 12.39 -5.06
N GLY A 181 10.18 13.70 -4.84
CA GLY A 181 10.21 14.70 -5.90
C GLY A 181 11.61 14.86 -6.49
#